data_1c5ec13c5aa6121aa6a8ee44220acb00
#
_entry.id   1c5ec13c5aa6121aa6a8ee44220acb00
#
_cell.length_a   1.000
_cell.length_b   1.000
_cell.length_c   1.000
_cell.angle_alpha   90.00
_cell.angle_beta   90.00
_cell.angle_gamma   90.00
#
_symmetry.space_group_name_H-M   'P 1'
#
loop_
_entity.id
_entity.type
_entity.pdbx_description
1 polymer ?
#
loop_
_entity_poly.entity_id
_entity_poly.type
_entity_poly.pdbx_seq_one_letter_code
_entity_poly.pdbx_strand_id
1 'polypeptide(L)'
;MKKLFSVLASVAFLFVSCTEKPDTGENAGGDAVIPELPADPQPGSTDFSHRILLLQHTGTACPNCPQLMASLKTLAEDDSYTAKYQHVAAHSYNQSDPAYSKAAENLSQAFCSGYYPELTFNLTKESTGTSLAVDVIKSHIDDLHKDAADAGIAASVLQTGSNLGVNVQIKAARENKYRIAVWVLEDGIRARQDGAFEDWMNTHSNAVRVMAGSTLNLRIYGENVDVLKKGQTASKSFVIALEDGWNVEKCKVMVLVNAATDDGRYNLANCAICPIGESVSYSYN
;
A
#
# COMPACT_ATOMS: atom_id res chain seq x y z
N MET A 1 -29.44 38.94 -48.84
CA MET A 1 -28.66 37.69 -48.65
C MET A 1 -27.42 38.02 -47.80
N LYS A 2 -27.48 37.84 -46.46
CA LYS A 2 -26.34 38.04 -45.56
C LYS A 2 -25.88 36.66 -45.10
N LYS A 3 -24.66 36.30 -45.49
CA LYS A 3 -24.01 35.02 -45.04
C LYS A 3 -23.47 35.22 -43.64
N LEU A 4 -23.96 34.39 -42.70
CA LEU A 4 -23.45 34.29 -41.35
C LEU A 4 -22.26 33.31 -41.35
N PHE A 5 -21.07 33.79 -41.05
CA PHE A 5 -19.89 32.93 -40.77
C PHE A 5 -19.88 32.56 -39.29
N SER A 6 -20.07 31.28 -39.01
CA SER A 6 -19.92 30.69 -37.66
C SER A 6 -18.44 30.39 -37.45
N VAL A 7 -17.80 31.08 -36.51
CA VAL A 7 -16.43 30.80 -36.08
C VAL A 7 -16.50 29.79 -34.95
N LEU A 8 -16.09 28.54 -35.21
CA LEU A 8 -15.88 27.52 -34.18
C LEU A 8 -14.56 27.85 -33.47
N ALA A 9 -14.66 28.30 -32.23
CA ALA A 9 -13.49 28.45 -31.38
C ALA A 9 -13.14 27.08 -30.76
N SER A 10 -12.09 26.44 -31.25
CA SER A 10 -11.51 25.26 -30.65
C SER A 10 -10.74 25.65 -29.39
N VAL A 11 -11.28 25.33 -28.24
CA VAL A 11 -10.57 25.46 -26.96
C VAL A 11 -9.58 24.26 -26.83
N ALA A 12 -8.31 24.55 -27.10
CA ALA A 12 -7.23 23.61 -26.81
C ALA A 12 -6.98 23.58 -25.29
N PHE A 13 -7.36 22.52 -24.62
CA PHE A 13 -6.91 22.27 -23.27
C PHE A 13 -5.42 21.88 -23.29
N LEU A 14 -4.57 22.83 -22.93
CA LEU A 14 -3.17 22.55 -22.63
C LEU A 14 -3.12 21.79 -21.28
N PHE A 15 -2.92 20.48 -21.34
CA PHE A 15 -2.49 19.72 -20.18
C PHE A 15 -1.06 20.14 -19.86
N VAL A 16 -0.88 20.97 -18.83
CA VAL A 16 0.44 21.18 -18.23
C VAL A 16 0.72 19.94 -17.39
N SER A 17 1.38 18.96 -18.00
CA SER A 17 2.01 17.86 -17.27
C SER A 17 3.27 18.43 -16.60
N CYS A 18 3.19 18.76 -15.32
CA CYS A 18 4.38 18.94 -14.50
C CYS A 18 5.00 17.56 -14.30
N THR A 19 5.95 17.18 -15.13
CA THR A 19 6.85 16.07 -14.85
C THR A 19 7.82 16.53 -13.77
N GLU A 20 7.44 16.38 -12.48
CA GLU A 20 8.41 16.42 -11.39
C GLU A 20 9.40 15.26 -11.62
N LYS A 21 10.71 15.53 -11.38
CA LYS A 21 11.72 14.47 -11.40
C LYS A 21 11.32 13.38 -10.39
N PRO A 22 11.56 12.09 -10.73
CA PRO A 22 11.32 10.99 -9.77
C PRO A 22 11.99 11.31 -8.43
N ASP A 23 11.26 11.11 -7.33
CA ASP A 23 11.86 11.21 -6.01
C ASP A 23 12.80 10.03 -5.82
N THR A 24 14.11 10.31 -5.94
CA THR A 24 15.16 9.33 -5.68
C THR A 24 15.48 9.36 -4.20
N GLY A 25 14.67 8.70 -3.37
CA GLY A 25 15.02 8.47 -1.97
C GLY A 25 16.40 7.78 -1.82
N GLU A 26 16.92 7.69 -0.60
CA GLU A 26 18.29 7.15 -0.30
C GLU A 26 18.56 5.75 -0.89
N ASN A 27 17.56 5.06 -1.43
CA ASN A 27 17.65 3.74 -2.06
C ASN A 27 17.63 3.79 -3.59
N ALA A 28 17.74 4.95 -4.23
CA ALA A 28 17.71 5.03 -5.69
C ALA A 28 19.11 4.76 -6.28
N GLY A 29 19.29 3.57 -6.80
CA GLY A 29 20.49 3.16 -7.53
C GLY A 29 20.25 3.17 -9.04
N GLY A 30 20.62 4.25 -9.76
CA GLY A 30 20.60 4.28 -11.22
C GLY A 30 19.25 4.67 -11.87
N ASP A 31 19.24 4.66 -13.22
CA ASP A 31 18.06 5.00 -14.01
C ASP A 31 17.04 3.84 -14.00
N ALA A 32 15.77 4.16 -13.72
CA ALA A 32 14.66 3.24 -13.88
C ALA A 32 13.64 3.80 -14.90
N VAL A 33 13.04 2.94 -15.68
CA VAL A 33 11.95 3.30 -16.57
C VAL A 33 10.68 3.44 -15.73
N ILE A 34 10.06 4.61 -15.77
CA ILE A 34 8.74 4.85 -15.16
C ILE A 34 7.67 4.42 -16.16
N PRO A 35 6.89 3.36 -15.85
CA PRO A 35 5.87 2.87 -16.78
C PRO A 35 4.68 3.81 -16.91
N GLU A 36 3.96 3.73 -18.03
CA GLU A 36 2.70 4.45 -18.21
C GLU A 36 1.60 3.86 -17.32
N LEU A 37 0.66 4.71 -16.91
CA LEU A 37 -0.50 4.30 -16.14
C LEU A 37 -1.59 3.73 -17.04
N PRO A 38 -2.39 2.77 -16.54
CA PRO A 38 -3.54 2.27 -17.28
C PRO A 38 -4.62 3.35 -17.40
N ALA A 39 -5.43 3.24 -18.46
CA ALA A 39 -6.58 4.13 -18.64
C ALA A 39 -7.59 3.94 -17.48
N ASP A 40 -8.23 5.04 -17.08
CA ASP A 40 -9.33 4.99 -16.11
C ASP A 40 -10.57 4.34 -16.76
N PRO A 41 -11.06 3.19 -16.25
CA PRO A 41 -12.19 2.50 -16.84
C PRO A 41 -13.53 3.21 -16.63
N GLN A 42 -13.62 4.12 -15.63
CA GLN A 42 -14.84 4.88 -15.29
C GLN A 42 -14.48 6.34 -14.94
N PRO A 43 -14.09 7.19 -15.92
CA PRO A 43 -13.57 8.53 -15.65
C PRO A 43 -14.52 9.44 -14.85
N GLY A 44 -15.85 9.22 -14.98
CA GLY A 44 -16.88 10.00 -14.27
C GLY A 44 -17.18 9.50 -12.84
N SER A 45 -16.71 8.31 -12.45
CA SER A 45 -16.97 7.74 -11.12
C SER A 45 -15.93 8.17 -10.10
N THR A 46 -16.37 8.28 -8.84
CA THR A 46 -15.53 8.44 -7.64
C THR A 46 -15.98 7.49 -6.53
N ASP A 47 -16.73 6.46 -6.87
CA ASP A 47 -17.17 5.40 -5.97
C ASP A 47 -16.21 4.22 -6.05
N PHE A 48 -15.18 4.26 -5.21
CA PHE A 48 -14.08 3.29 -5.25
C PHE A 48 -14.26 2.16 -4.25
N SER A 49 -13.87 0.96 -4.65
CA SER A 49 -13.74 -0.16 -3.72
C SER A 49 -12.75 0.18 -2.61
N HIS A 50 -13.17 0.01 -1.36
CA HIS A 50 -12.38 0.29 -0.17
C HIS A 50 -11.62 -0.95 0.30
N ARG A 51 -10.35 -0.81 0.65
CA ARG A 51 -9.53 -1.86 1.25
C ARG A 51 -8.90 -1.39 2.54
N ILE A 52 -9.06 -2.20 3.57
CA ILE A 52 -8.49 -2.00 4.91
C ILE A 52 -7.07 -2.57 4.93
N LEU A 53 -6.12 -1.87 5.51
CA LEU A 53 -4.79 -2.41 5.76
C LEU A 53 -4.77 -3.17 7.09
N LEU A 54 -4.41 -4.44 7.03
CA LEU A 54 -4.05 -5.26 8.19
C LEU A 54 -2.52 -5.27 8.33
N LEU A 55 -2.00 -4.70 9.39
CA LEU A 55 -0.57 -4.66 9.69
C LEU A 55 -0.29 -5.64 10.84
N GLN A 56 0.28 -6.79 10.50
CA GLN A 56 0.69 -7.82 11.45
C GLN A 56 2.10 -7.51 11.98
N HIS A 57 2.24 -7.37 13.29
CA HIS A 57 3.52 -7.29 13.98
C HIS A 57 3.94 -8.68 14.42
N THR A 58 5.06 -9.18 13.87
CA THR A 58 5.43 -10.61 13.95
C THR A 58 6.95 -10.82 13.92
N GLY A 59 7.37 -12.07 13.91
CA GLY A 59 8.74 -12.51 13.68
C GLY A 59 8.91 -14.01 13.90
N THR A 60 9.90 -14.60 13.25
CA THR A 60 10.13 -16.06 13.26
C THR A 60 10.46 -16.61 14.63
N ALA A 61 11.07 -15.84 15.52
CA ALA A 61 11.37 -16.23 16.90
C ALA A 61 10.24 -15.94 17.90
N CYS A 62 9.06 -15.51 17.44
CA CYS A 62 7.90 -15.25 18.30
C CYS A 62 7.06 -16.52 18.46
N PRO A 63 7.06 -17.17 19.65
CA PRO A 63 6.42 -18.49 19.82
C PRO A 63 4.89 -18.44 19.81
N ASN A 64 4.29 -17.26 20.04
CA ASN A 64 2.84 -17.05 20.03
C ASN A 64 2.32 -16.57 18.65
N CYS A 65 3.20 -16.15 17.75
CA CYS A 65 2.82 -15.62 16.43
C CYS A 65 2.09 -16.64 15.54
N PRO A 66 2.33 -17.97 15.62
CA PRO A 66 1.57 -18.96 14.86
C PRO A 66 0.05 -18.90 15.05
N GLN A 67 -0.44 -18.47 16.23
CA GLN A 67 -1.88 -18.36 16.49
C GLN A 67 -2.53 -17.27 15.59
N LEU A 68 -1.89 -16.11 15.46
CA LEU A 68 -2.38 -15.05 14.56
C LEU A 68 -2.23 -15.46 13.09
N MET A 69 -1.14 -16.17 12.74
CA MET A 69 -0.98 -16.70 11.37
C MET A 69 -2.13 -17.62 11.00
N ALA A 70 -2.57 -18.50 11.90
CA ALA A 70 -3.71 -19.40 11.68
C ALA A 70 -5.02 -18.61 11.44
N SER A 71 -5.28 -17.57 12.24
CA SER A 71 -6.46 -16.72 12.08
C SER A 71 -6.43 -15.94 10.76
N LEU A 72 -5.27 -15.39 10.37
CA LEU A 72 -5.11 -14.71 9.08
C LEU A 72 -5.25 -15.66 7.89
N LYS A 73 -4.80 -16.92 8.03
CA LYS A 73 -5.03 -17.95 7.00
C LYS A 73 -6.53 -18.23 6.84
N THR A 74 -7.26 -18.45 7.95
CA THR A 74 -8.71 -18.65 7.93
C THR A 74 -9.44 -17.48 7.32
N LEU A 75 -9.00 -16.23 7.61
CA LEU A 75 -9.54 -15.02 6.99
C LEU A 75 -9.30 -14.99 5.47
N ALA A 76 -8.10 -15.38 5.04
CA ALA A 76 -7.73 -15.40 3.63
C ALA A 76 -8.47 -16.49 2.81
N GLU A 77 -8.97 -17.53 3.47
CA GLU A 77 -9.79 -18.59 2.86
C GLU A 77 -11.28 -18.22 2.79
N ASP A 78 -11.68 -17.07 3.35
CA ASP A 78 -13.06 -16.57 3.26
C ASP A 78 -13.20 -15.59 2.10
N ASP A 79 -13.75 -16.06 0.98
CA ASP A 79 -13.94 -15.28 -0.26
C ASP A 79 -14.75 -13.99 -0.04
N SER A 80 -15.60 -13.93 0.99
CA SER A 80 -16.39 -12.74 1.31
C SER A 80 -15.55 -11.59 1.90
N TYR A 81 -14.32 -11.88 2.32
CA TYR A 81 -13.40 -10.90 2.91
C TYR A 81 -12.20 -10.57 2.01
N THR A 82 -11.80 -11.42 1.06
CA THR A 82 -10.57 -11.25 0.25
C THR A 82 -10.49 -9.91 -0.48
N ALA A 83 -11.64 -9.33 -0.88
CA ALA A 83 -11.71 -8.03 -1.53
C ALA A 83 -11.70 -6.84 -0.57
N LYS A 84 -11.89 -7.06 0.76
CA LYS A 84 -12.09 -5.99 1.74
C LYS A 84 -10.78 -5.49 2.36
N TYR A 85 -9.68 -6.24 2.29
CA TYR A 85 -8.45 -5.89 2.97
C TYR A 85 -7.20 -6.19 2.16
N GLN A 86 -6.08 -5.62 2.61
CA GLN A 86 -4.72 -6.02 2.25
C GLN A 86 -3.93 -6.31 3.52
N HIS A 87 -3.09 -7.35 3.48
CA HIS A 87 -2.28 -7.77 4.61
C HIS A 87 -0.81 -7.44 4.39
N VAL A 88 -0.15 -6.91 5.42
CA VAL A 88 1.31 -6.68 5.50
C VAL A 88 1.84 -7.29 6.77
N ALA A 89 2.96 -8.01 6.68
CA ALA A 89 3.68 -8.59 7.81
C ALA A 89 4.94 -7.77 8.11
N ALA A 90 4.98 -7.15 9.29
CA ALA A 90 6.14 -6.44 9.81
C ALA A 90 6.95 -7.39 10.71
N HIS A 91 7.95 -8.06 10.13
CA HIS A 91 8.87 -8.93 10.84
C HIS A 91 9.91 -8.09 11.58
N SER A 92 9.68 -7.84 12.86
CA SER A 92 10.48 -6.92 13.68
C SER A 92 10.78 -7.46 15.09
N TYR A 93 10.28 -8.66 15.45
CA TYR A 93 10.47 -9.25 16.76
C TYR A 93 11.96 -9.49 17.08
N ASN A 94 12.77 -9.88 16.08
CA ASN A 94 14.21 -10.03 16.17
C ASN A 94 14.91 -9.73 14.84
N GLN A 95 16.13 -9.20 14.90
CA GLN A 95 16.87 -8.78 13.71
C GLN A 95 17.54 -9.94 12.93
N SER A 96 17.60 -11.13 13.53
CA SER A 96 18.11 -12.33 12.83
C SER A 96 17.04 -13.06 12.01
N ASP A 97 15.81 -12.56 11.99
CA ASP A 97 14.71 -13.06 11.17
C ASP A 97 15.02 -12.81 9.68
N PRO A 98 15.02 -13.83 8.78
CA PRO A 98 15.24 -13.62 7.35
C PRO A 98 14.21 -12.69 6.68
N ALA A 99 13.03 -12.53 7.28
CA ALA A 99 12.00 -11.60 6.82
C ALA A 99 12.10 -10.21 7.48
N TYR A 100 13.05 -10.02 8.42
CA TYR A 100 13.28 -8.71 9.03
C TYR A 100 13.67 -7.65 8.00
N SER A 101 13.21 -6.45 8.23
CA SER A 101 13.66 -5.25 7.53
C SER A 101 13.61 -4.02 8.44
N LYS A 102 14.38 -2.99 8.12
CA LYS A 102 14.28 -1.70 8.82
C LYS A 102 12.91 -1.05 8.61
N ALA A 103 12.25 -1.32 7.49
CA ALA A 103 10.87 -0.91 7.24
C ALA A 103 9.91 -1.55 8.25
N ALA A 104 10.02 -2.87 8.48
CA ALA A 104 9.21 -3.59 9.47
C ALA A 104 9.42 -3.06 10.89
N GLU A 105 10.67 -2.81 11.28
CA GLU A 105 11.00 -2.23 12.58
C GLU A 105 10.35 -0.84 12.75
N ASN A 106 10.46 0.03 11.76
CA ASN A 106 9.85 1.37 11.78
C ASN A 106 8.32 1.32 11.93
N LEU A 107 7.66 0.39 11.23
CA LEU A 107 6.21 0.19 11.35
C LEU A 107 5.83 -0.28 12.75
N SER A 108 6.58 -1.22 13.31
CA SER A 108 6.30 -1.70 14.67
C SER A 108 6.59 -0.65 15.73
N GLN A 109 7.64 0.16 15.58
CA GLN A 109 7.90 1.30 16.47
C GLN A 109 6.76 2.33 16.45
N ALA A 110 6.12 2.53 15.29
CA ALA A 110 5.04 3.50 15.13
C ALA A 110 3.69 2.99 15.67
N PHE A 111 3.37 1.71 15.46
CA PHE A 111 2.00 1.21 15.64
C PHE A 111 1.86 0.05 16.64
N CYS A 112 2.90 -0.77 16.85
CA CYS A 112 2.84 -1.88 17.81
C CYS A 112 2.87 -1.37 19.25
N SER A 113 2.07 -1.99 20.13
CA SER A 113 2.06 -1.70 21.57
C SER A 113 3.27 -2.30 22.31
N GLY A 114 4.05 -3.14 21.62
CA GLY A 114 5.20 -3.88 22.17
C GLY A 114 4.88 -5.34 22.50
N TYR A 115 3.66 -5.80 22.30
CA TYR A 115 3.28 -7.19 22.41
C TYR A 115 3.29 -7.88 21.04
N TYR A 116 3.72 -9.16 21.00
CA TYR A 116 3.74 -9.97 19.79
C TYR A 116 3.03 -11.30 20.02
N PRO A 117 2.18 -11.74 19.08
CA PRO A 117 1.76 -11.01 17.88
C PRO A 117 0.76 -9.90 18.21
N GLU A 118 0.74 -8.87 17.36
CA GLU A 118 -0.31 -7.85 17.36
C GLU A 118 -0.78 -7.60 15.91
N LEU A 119 -2.05 -7.26 15.75
CA LEU A 119 -2.64 -6.84 14.48
C LEU A 119 -3.21 -5.44 14.65
N THR A 120 -2.69 -4.47 13.87
CA THR A 120 -3.18 -3.10 13.84
C THR A 120 -3.80 -2.77 12.48
N PHE A 121 -4.61 -1.70 12.41
CA PHE A 121 -5.43 -1.37 11.24
C PHE A 121 -5.10 0.02 10.72
N ASN A 122 -5.13 0.20 9.39
CA ASN A 122 -5.14 1.49 8.68
C ASN A 122 -4.08 2.50 9.13
N LEU A 123 -2.87 2.03 9.51
CA LEU A 123 -1.78 2.86 10.04
C LEU A 123 -2.19 3.66 11.28
N THR A 124 -2.98 3.04 12.15
CA THR A 124 -3.37 3.56 13.45
C THR A 124 -2.90 2.64 14.56
N LYS A 125 -3.12 3.02 15.82
CA LYS A 125 -2.91 2.14 16.99
C LYS A 125 -4.16 1.32 17.34
N GLU A 126 -5.21 1.40 16.52
CA GLU A 126 -6.35 0.50 16.64
C GLU A 126 -5.90 -0.93 16.39
N SER A 127 -6.20 -1.83 17.31
CA SER A 127 -5.75 -3.21 17.26
C SER A 127 -6.81 -4.17 17.83
N THR A 128 -6.64 -5.46 17.55
CA THR A 128 -7.45 -6.50 18.20
C THR A 128 -7.08 -6.71 19.67
N GLY A 129 -6.12 -5.96 20.20
CA GLY A 129 -5.55 -6.17 21.52
C GLY A 129 -4.92 -7.56 21.64
N THR A 130 -5.26 -8.29 22.70
CA THR A 130 -4.79 -9.67 22.91
C THR A 130 -5.65 -10.72 22.21
N SER A 131 -6.75 -10.34 21.58
CA SER A 131 -7.60 -11.28 20.85
C SER A 131 -7.02 -11.58 19.48
N LEU A 132 -6.81 -12.85 19.20
CA LEU A 132 -6.32 -13.35 17.90
C LEU A 132 -7.42 -14.09 17.12
N ALA A 133 -8.65 -14.07 17.61
CA ALA A 133 -9.77 -14.77 16.99
C ALA A 133 -10.17 -14.14 15.66
N VAL A 134 -10.39 -14.97 14.65
CA VAL A 134 -10.75 -14.52 13.29
C VAL A 134 -12.03 -13.66 13.27
N ASP A 135 -13.02 -13.99 14.11
CA ASP A 135 -14.28 -13.22 14.18
C ASP A 135 -14.09 -11.81 14.72
N VAL A 136 -13.11 -11.60 15.63
CA VAL A 136 -12.74 -10.26 16.09
C VAL A 136 -12.07 -9.48 14.96
N ILE A 137 -11.17 -10.11 14.19
CA ILE A 137 -10.55 -9.47 13.03
C ILE A 137 -11.60 -9.09 12.00
N LYS A 138 -12.54 -9.98 11.69
CA LYS A 138 -13.65 -9.73 10.76
C LYS A 138 -14.53 -8.56 11.22
N SER A 139 -14.84 -8.50 12.52
CA SER A 139 -15.63 -7.39 13.08
C SER A 139 -14.95 -6.04 12.88
N HIS A 140 -13.63 -5.93 13.11
CA HIS A 140 -12.86 -4.71 12.85
C HIS A 140 -12.87 -4.34 11.37
N ILE A 141 -12.68 -5.33 10.47
CA ILE A 141 -12.75 -5.10 9.01
C ILE A 141 -14.13 -4.57 8.63
N ASP A 142 -15.21 -5.21 9.11
CA ASP A 142 -16.58 -4.81 8.77
C ASP A 142 -16.92 -3.43 9.31
N ASP A 143 -16.42 -3.05 10.49
CA ASP A 143 -16.62 -1.72 11.06
C ASP A 143 -15.91 -0.64 10.23
N LEU A 144 -14.64 -0.86 9.88
CA LEU A 144 -13.85 0.06 9.08
C LEU A 144 -14.33 0.13 7.61
N HIS A 145 -14.88 -0.97 7.09
CA HIS A 145 -15.37 -1.05 5.70
C HIS A 145 -16.74 -0.37 5.50
N LYS A 146 -17.39 0.08 6.57
CA LYS A 146 -18.63 0.90 6.48
C LYS A 146 -18.36 2.26 5.85
N ASP A 147 -17.15 2.77 6.01
CA ASP A 147 -16.73 4.03 5.40
C ASP A 147 -16.35 3.80 3.92
N ALA A 148 -16.76 4.73 3.06
CA ALA A 148 -16.34 4.71 1.67
C ALA A 148 -14.85 5.06 1.53
N ALA A 149 -14.20 4.53 0.50
CA ALA A 149 -12.83 4.90 0.19
C ALA A 149 -12.73 6.41 -0.17
N ASP A 150 -11.81 7.12 0.47
CA ASP A 150 -11.59 8.55 0.19
C ASP A 150 -10.90 8.80 -1.15
N ALA A 151 -10.24 7.79 -1.71
CA ALA A 151 -9.56 7.87 -3.00
C ALA A 151 -9.45 6.52 -3.69
N GLY A 152 -9.44 6.54 -5.03
CA GLY A 152 -9.05 5.43 -5.87
C GLY A 152 -7.55 5.46 -6.18
N ILE A 153 -7.01 4.30 -6.56
CA ILE A 153 -5.59 4.09 -6.86
C ILE A 153 -5.47 3.42 -8.24
N ALA A 154 -4.62 3.98 -9.10
CA ALA A 154 -4.08 3.34 -10.28
C ALA A 154 -2.55 3.32 -10.16
N ALA A 155 -1.91 2.22 -10.55
CA ALA A 155 -0.47 2.07 -10.45
C ALA A 155 0.08 1.20 -11.57
N SER A 156 1.36 1.43 -11.91
CA SER A 156 2.12 0.57 -12.81
C SER A 156 3.53 0.40 -12.25
N VAL A 157 4.05 -0.81 -12.33
CA VAL A 157 5.36 -1.18 -11.79
C VAL A 157 6.18 -1.88 -12.86
N LEU A 158 7.40 -1.42 -13.09
CA LEU A 158 8.33 -2.03 -14.03
C LEU A 158 9.71 -2.20 -13.40
N GLN A 159 10.29 -3.38 -13.54
CA GLN A 159 11.68 -3.61 -13.16
C GLN A 159 12.60 -3.21 -14.32
N THR A 160 13.65 -2.46 -14.01
CA THR A 160 14.74 -2.11 -14.93
C THR A 160 16.07 -2.37 -14.20
N GLY A 161 16.78 -3.41 -14.58
CA GLY A 161 17.99 -3.83 -13.86
C GLY A 161 17.68 -4.16 -12.40
N SER A 162 18.39 -3.51 -11.49
CA SER A 162 18.22 -3.65 -10.04
C SER A 162 17.21 -2.64 -9.43
N ASN A 163 16.44 -1.93 -10.26
CA ASN A 163 15.51 -0.91 -9.79
C ASN A 163 14.06 -1.22 -10.20
N LEU A 164 13.12 -0.77 -9.38
CA LEU A 164 11.71 -0.67 -9.74
C LEU A 164 11.38 0.77 -10.07
N GLY A 165 10.82 1.01 -11.26
CA GLY A 165 10.08 2.22 -11.58
C GLY A 165 8.62 2.02 -11.22
N VAL A 166 8.09 2.88 -10.37
CA VAL A 166 6.69 2.82 -9.92
C VAL A 166 6.01 4.13 -10.29
N ASN A 167 4.92 4.05 -11.02
CA ASN A 167 4.07 5.20 -11.33
C ASN A 167 2.72 5.01 -10.63
N VAL A 168 2.29 6.01 -9.88
CA VAL A 168 1.04 5.99 -9.12
C VAL A 168 0.20 7.21 -9.48
N GLN A 169 -1.08 7.00 -9.69
CA GLN A 169 -2.08 8.06 -9.75
C GLN A 169 -3.19 7.78 -8.73
N ILE A 170 -3.58 8.81 -8.01
CA ILE A 170 -4.77 8.77 -7.15
C ILE A 170 -5.86 9.66 -7.73
N LYS A 171 -7.11 9.30 -7.46
CA LYS A 171 -8.30 10.10 -7.79
C LYS A 171 -9.13 10.28 -6.54
N ALA A 172 -9.33 11.54 -6.14
CA ALA A 172 -10.00 11.87 -4.89
C ALA A 172 -11.51 11.58 -4.96
N ALA A 173 -12.08 10.91 -3.96
CA ALA A 173 -13.52 10.77 -3.78
C ALA A 173 -14.13 11.96 -3.02
N ARG A 174 -13.34 12.68 -2.24
CA ARG A 174 -13.72 13.92 -1.54
C ARG A 174 -12.57 14.92 -1.53
N GLU A 175 -12.86 16.17 -1.18
CA GLU A 175 -11.83 17.20 -1.01
C GLU A 175 -11.00 16.92 0.25
N ASN A 176 -9.69 16.73 0.09
CA ASN A 176 -8.76 16.55 1.21
C ASN A 176 -7.30 16.77 0.75
N LYS A 177 -6.37 16.83 1.72
CA LYS A 177 -4.93 16.64 1.50
C LYS A 177 -4.60 15.17 1.52
N TYR A 178 -3.86 14.72 0.52
CA TYR A 178 -3.49 13.32 0.39
C TYR A 178 -1.97 13.15 0.41
N ARG A 179 -1.55 11.91 0.68
CA ARG A 179 -0.18 11.43 0.52
C ARG A 179 -0.19 10.08 -0.20
N ILE A 180 0.86 9.81 -0.95
CA ILE A 180 1.07 8.54 -1.66
C ILE A 180 2.30 7.86 -1.08
N ALA A 181 2.12 6.68 -0.49
CA ALA A 181 3.21 5.83 -0.02
C ALA A 181 3.34 4.58 -0.90
N VAL A 182 4.58 4.10 -1.07
CA VAL A 182 4.90 2.92 -1.86
C VAL A 182 5.82 2.02 -1.04
N TRP A 183 5.41 0.77 -0.86
CA TRP A 183 6.15 -0.24 -0.13
C TRP A 183 6.39 -1.47 -1.01
N VAL A 184 7.53 -2.13 -0.85
CA VAL A 184 7.81 -3.44 -1.47
C VAL A 184 7.57 -4.53 -0.45
N LEU A 185 6.78 -5.52 -0.83
CA LEU A 185 6.49 -6.71 -0.05
C LEU A 185 7.09 -7.93 -0.74
N GLU A 186 7.54 -8.92 0.02
CA GLU A 186 8.03 -10.20 -0.48
C GLU A 186 7.22 -11.35 0.09
N ASP A 187 6.91 -12.33 -0.76
CA ASP A 187 6.22 -13.55 -0.41
C ASP A 187 7.18 -14.76 -0.38
N GLY A 188 6.80 -15.80 0.35
CA GLY A 188 7.45 -17.10 0.27
C GLY A 188 8.81 -17.21 0.93
N ILE A 189 9.16 -16.31 1.86
CA ILE A 189 10.41 -16.37 2.61
C ILE A 189 10.39 -17.59 3.52
N ARG A 190 11.31 -18.54 3.30
CA ARG A 190 11.41 -19.79 4.09
C ARG A 190 12.28 -19.56 5.32
N ALA A 191 11.69 -19.69 6.49
CA ALA A 191 12.38 -19.65 7.77
C ALA A 191 11.59 -20.42 8.82
N ARG A 192 12.29 -21.11 9.72
CA ARG A 192 11.62 -21.81 10.82
C ARG A 192 10.91 -20.81 11.72
N GLN A 193 9.63 -21.05 11.96
CA GLN A 193 8.80 -20.31 12.90
C GLN A 193 8.80 -21.02 14.27
N ASP A 194 9.20 -20.32 15.31
CA ASP A 194 9.07 -20.85 16.66
C ASP A 194 7.59 -20.98 17.03
N GLY A 195 7.24 -22.10 17.68
CA GLY A 195 5.85 -22.40 18.03
C GLY A 195 4.97 -22.85 16.86
N ALA A 196 5.53 -23.02 15.65
CA ALA A 196 4.77 -23.56 14.52
C ALA A 196 4.21 -24.95 14.81
N PHE A 197 2.94 -25.15 14.52
CA PHE A 197 2.24 -26.43 14.66
C PHE A 197 1.80 -27.01 13.30
N GLU A 198 2.05 -26.30 12.20
CA GLU A 198 1.89 -26.75 10.81
C GLU A 198 3.06 -26.29 9.94
N ASP A 199 3.46 -27.08 8.91
CA ASP A 199 4.66 -26.79 8.11
C ASP A 199 4.56 -25.49 7.29
N TRP A 200 3.36 -25.12 6.81
CA TRP A 200 3.16 -23.90 6.06
C TRP A 200 3.53 -22.63 6.84
N MET A 201 3.50 -22.68 8.18
CA MET A 201 3.89 -21.57 9.07
C MET A 201 5.38 -21.22 8.97
N ASN A 202 6.20 -22.11 8.37
CA ASN A 202 7.61 -21.84 8.05
C ASN A 202 7.79 -21.11 6.73
N THR A 203 6.72 -20.57 6.14
CA THR A 203 6.75 -19.74 4.92
C THR A 203 6.06 -18.43 5.21
N HIS A 204 6.82 -17.34 5.11
CA HIS A 204 6.36 -15.99 5.44
C HIS A 204 6.08 -15.22 4.17
N SER A 205 4.91 -14.59 4.10
CA SER A 205 4.44 -13.82 2.94
C SER A 205 4.00 -12.42 3.36
N ASN A 206 3.88 -11.52 2.40
CA ASN A 206 3.56 -10.12 2.62
C ASN A 206 4.57 -9.40 3.55
N ALA A 207 5.80 -9.91 3.67
CA ALA A 207 6.82 -9.31 4.49
C ALA A 207 7.27 -7.97 3.88
N VAL A 208 7.13 -6.86 4.62
CA VAL A 208 7.58 -5.56 4.14
C VAL A 208 9.11 -5.51 4.12
N ARG A 209 9.69 -5.22 2.94
CA ARG A 209 11.13 -5.16 2.71
C ARG A 209 11.64 -3.73 2.77
N VAL A 210 11.00 -2.83 2.05
CA VAL A 210 11.37 -1.41 2.00
C VAL A 210 10.12 -0.55 1.85
N MET A 211 10.20 0.66 2.35
CA MET A 211 9.22 1.74 2.14
C MET A 211 9.97 2.89 1.46
N ALA A 212 9.46 3.37 0.32
CA ALA A 212 10.04 4.51 -0.38
C ALA A 212 9.99 5.79 0.47
N GLY A 213 10.95 6.67 0.28
CA GLY A 213 11.04 7.96 0.98
C GLY A 213 12.27 8.10 1.88
N SER A 214 12.75 9.32 2.04
CA SER A 214 14.00 9.66 2.74
C SER A 214 13.85 9.78 4.26
N THR A 215 12.65 10.09 4.75
CA THR A 215 12.36 10.23 6.19
C THR A 215 11.32 9.21 6.64
N LEU A 216 11.26 8.93 7.95
CA LEU A 216 10.30 7.98 8.51
C LEU A 216 8.84 8.35 8.15
N ASN A 217 8.49 9.62 8.22
CA ASN A 217 7.16 10.10 7.89
C ASN A 217 6.82 9.89 6.40
N LEU A 218 7.77 10.15 5.49
CA LEU A 218 7.60 9.91 4.05
C LEU A 218 7.54 8.42 3.74
N ARG A 219 8.29 7.59 4.45
CA ARG A 219 8.25 6.13 4.28
C ARG A 219 6.93 5.52 4.70
N ILE A 220 6.37 5.96 5.83
CA ILE A 220 5.11 5.42 6.37
C ILE A 220 3.91 6.00 5.63
N TYR A 221 3.77 7.34 5.62
CA TYR A 221 2.58 8.02 5.10
C TYR A 221 2.73 8.48 3.66
N GLY A 222 3.94 8.49 3.12
CA GLY A 222 4.24 8.81 1.73
C GLY A 222 4.49 10.29 1.45
N GLU A 223 4.68 10.58 0.14
CA GLU A 223 4.92 11.90 -0.39
C GLU A 223 3.65 12.74 -0.43
N ASN A 224 3.79 14.04 -0.15
CA ASN A 224 2.67 14.95 -0.24
C ASN A 224 2.18 15.10 -1.69
N VAL A 225 0.88 15.15 -1.83
CA VAL A 225 0.20 15.71 -3.00
C VAL A 225 -0.60 16.94 -2.56
N ASP A 226 -0.96 17.77 -3.52
CA ASP A 226 -1.76 18.97 -3.24
C ASP A 226 -3.15 18.60 -2.70
N VAL A 227 -3.89 19.61 -2.22
CA VAL A 227 -5.31 19.45 -1.92
C VAL A 227 -6.04 19.09 -3.21
N LEU A 228 -6.67 17.92 -3.21
CA LEU A 228 -7.49 17.47 -4.34
C LEU A 228 -8.97 17.63 -4.00
N LYS A 229 -9.72 18.21 -4.92
CA LYS A 229 -11.19 18.19 -4.90
C LYS A 229 -11.69 16.87 -5.44
N LYS A 230 -12.94 16.54 -5.13
CA LYS A 230 -13.61 15.34 -5.65
C LYS A 230 -13.43 15.21 -7.17
N GLY A 231 -13.00 14.05 -7.63
CA GLY A 231 -12.73 13.73 -9.02
C GLY A 231 -11.40 14.22 -9.58
N GLN A 232 -10.64 15.03 -8.85
CA GLN A 232 -9.29 15.42 -9.26
C GLN A 232 -8.30 14.31 -9.03
N THR A 233 -7.26 14.28 -9.85
CA THR A 233 -6.17 13.29 -9.80
C THR A 233 -4.84 13.96 -9.48
N ALA A 234 -3.94 13.19 -8.86
CA ALA A 234 -2.53 13.52 -8.72
C ALA A 234 -1.67 12.28 -8.95
N SER A 235 -0.48 12.47 -9.52
CA SER A 235 0.45 11.37 -9.79
C SER A 235 1.79 11.61 -9.10
N LYS A 236 2.43 10.52 -8.70
CA LYS A 236 3.80 10.48 -8.20
C LYS A 236 4.52 9.28 -8.80
N SER A 237 5.82 9.45 -9.05
CA SER A 237 6.68 8.37 -9.52
C SER A 237 7.79 8.12 -8.51
N PHE A 238 8.14 6.84 -8.35
CA PHE A 238 9.17 6.41 -7.41
C PHE A 238 10.19 5.52 -8.13
N VAL A 239 11.44 5.61 -7.71
CA VAL A 239 12.49 4.66 -8.08
C VAL A 239 12.94 3.96 -6.80
N ILE A 240 12.87 2.63 -6.78
CA ILE A 240 13.21 1.83 -5.61
C ILE A 240 14.28 0.82 -6.00
N ALA A 241 15.43 0.86 -5.32
CA ALA A 241 16.46 -0.15 -5.49
C ALA A 241 16.02 -1.48 -4.87
N LEU A 242 16.21 -2.56 -5.62
CA LEU A 242 16.06 -3.92 -5.13
C LEU A 242 17.34 -4.31 -4.39
N GLU A 243 17.22 -4.90 -3.22
CA GLU A 243 18.37 -5.33 -2.43
C GLU A 243 18.76 -6.77 -2.77
N ASP A 244 20.04 -7.07 -2.69
CA ASP A 244 20.55 -8.44 -2.82
C ASP A 244 19.91 -9.34 -1.74
N GLY A 245 19.53 -10.54 -2.14
CA GLY A 245 18.90 -11.52 -1.25
C GLY A 245 17.37 -11.51 -1.25
N TRP A 246 16.70 -10.54 -1.92
CA TRP A 246 15.26 -10.65 -2.16
C TRP A 246 14.97 -11.56 -3.36
N ASN A 247 13.90 -12.34 -3.26
CA ASN A 247 13.36 -13.04 -4.43
C ASN A 247 12.40 -12.11 -5.18
N VAL A 248 12.93 -11.42 -6.19
CA VAL A 248 12.20 -10.39 -6.94
C VAL A 248 10.93 -10.95 -7.61
N GLU A 249 10.95 -12.21 -8.04
CA GLU A 249 9.78 -12.89 -8.63
C GLU A 249 8.64 -13.10 -7.61
N LYS A 250 8.94 -12.97 -6.32
CA LYS A 250 8.00 -13.03 -5.20
C LYS A 250 7.71 -11.67 -4.59
N CYS A 251 8.31 -10.61 -5.16
CA CYS A 251 8.04 -9.26 -4.71
C CYS A 251 6.81 -8.67 -5.42
N LYS A 252 6.14 -7.77 -4.72
CA LYS A 252 5.02 -6.97 -5.20
C LYS A 252 5.06 -5.59 -4.55
N VAL A 253 4.42 -4.63 -5.18
CA VAL A 253 4.36 -3.25 -4.68
C VAL A 253 2.98 -3.02 -4.04
N MET A 254 2.98 -2.52 -2.82
CA MET A 254 1.80 -1.97 -2.16
C MET A 254 1.81 -0.46 -2.30
N VAL A 255 0.73 0.09 -2.80
CA VAL A 255 0.45 1.52 -2.85
C VAL A 255 -0.57 1.86 -1.77
N LEU A 256 -0.26 2.87 -0.97
CA LEU A 256 -1.16 3.38 0.06
C LEU A 256 -1.47 4.85 -0.23
N VAL A 257 -2.72 5.22 -0.07
CA VAL A 257 -3.16 6.60 -0.08
C VAL A 257 -3.60 6.97 1.33
N ASN A 258 -2.99 8.01 1.86
CA ASN A 258 -3.29 8.52 3.19
C ASN A 258 -3.98 9.89 3.05
N ALA A 259 -5.03 10.11 3.82
CA ALA A 259 -5.80 11.36 3.86
C ALA A 259 -5.56 12.08 5.18
N ALA A 260 -5.50 13.42 5.13
CA ALA A 260 -5.37 14.22 6.33
C ALA A 260 -6.63 14.12 7.19
N THR A 261 -6.42 14.02 8.49
CA THR A 261 -7.47 14.09 9.53
C THR A 261 -7.56 15.51 10.09
N ASP A 262 -8.65 15.84 10.78
CA ASP A 262 -8.91 17.17 11.34
C ASP A 262 -7.85 17.63 12.34
N ASP A 263 -7.17 16.69 13.00
CA ASP A 263 -6.06 16.97 13.93
C ASP A 263 -4.69 17.06 13.25
N GLY A 264 -4.64 17.05 11.91
CA GLY A 264 -3.42 17.21 11.13
C GLY A 264 -2.57 15.94 10.99
N ARG A 265 -3.05 14.80 11.47
CA ARG A 265 -2.46 13.49 11.20
C ARG A 265 -2.88 12.97 9.84
N TYR A 266 -2.41 11.78 9.49
CA TYR A 266 -2.80 11.07 8.28
C TYR A 266 -3.24 9.66 8.63
N ASN A 267 -4.37 9.23 8.07
CA ASN A 267 -4.86 7.86 8.16
C ASN A 267 -4.97 7.27 6.75
N LEU A 268 -4.94 5.95 6.67
CA LEU A 268 -5.14 5.27 5.40
C LEU A 268 -6.53 5.58 4.83
N ALA A 269 -6.55 6.04 3.59
CA ALA A 269 -7.77 6.29 2.81
C ALA A 269 -8.12 5.11 1.89
N ASN A 270 -7.11 4.41 1.38
CA ASN A 270 -7.23 3.19 0.59
C ASN A 270 -5.85 2.58 0.34
N CYS A 271 -5.81 1.30 -0.09
CA CYS A 271 -4.59 0.66 -0.52
C CYS A 271 -4.83 -0.30 -1.70
N ALA A 272 -3.77 -0.57 -2.47
CA ALA A 272 -3.79 -1.51 -3.59
C ALA A 272 -2.45 -2.23 -3.73
N ILE A 273 -2.49 -3.48 -4.22
CA ILE A 273 -1.30 -4.23 -4.62
C ILE A 273 -1.15 -4.14 -6.13
N CYS A 274 0.06 -3.86 -6.60
CA CYS A 274 0.46 -3.94 -8.00
C CYS A 274 1.63 -4.93 -8.13
N PRO A 275 1.47 -6.05 -8.83
CA PRO A 275 2.60 -6.95 -9.11
C PRO A 275 3.67 -6.27 -9.95
N ILE A 276 4.92 -6.74 -9.82
CA ILE A 276 6.03 -6.25 -10.65
C ILE A 276 5.81 -6.69 -12.11
N GLY A 277 5.97 -5.76 -13.04
CA GLY A 277 5.72 -5.97 -14.47
C GLY A 277 4.26 -5.79 -14.89
N GLU A 278 3.38 -5.38 -13.98
CA GLU A 278 1.95 -5.21 -14.22
C GLU A 278 1.47 -3.78 -13.95
N SER A 279 0.20 -3.56 -14.28
CA SER A 279 -0.53 -2.34 -13.99
C SER A 279 -1.88 -2.68 -13.37
N VAL A 280 -2.31 -1.84 -12.43
CA VAL A 280 -3.65 -1.92 -11.82
C VAL A 280 -4.38 -0.61 -12.04
N SER A 281 -5.61 -0.69 -12.51
CA SER A 281 -6.47 0.47 -12.68
C SER A 281 -7.29 0.74 -11.43
N TYR A 282 -8.00 1.87 -11.40
CA TYR A 282 -8.95 2.16 -10.37
C TYR A 282 -9.96 1.03 -10.21
N SER A 283 -10.21 0.61 -8.97
CA SER A 283 -11.24 -0.38 -8.63
C SER A 283 -12.49 0.37 -8.14
N TYR A 284 -13.61 0.16 -8.81
CA TYR A 284 -14.91 0.78 -8.50
C TYR A 284 -15.86 -0.25 -7.90
N ASN A 285 -16.85 0.24 -7.11
CA ASN A 285 -17.97 -0.58 -6.60
C ASN A 285 -19.00 -0.87 -7.68
#